data_168b35d8f71d232a9ef5e455fb0f579b
#
_entry.id   168b35d8f71d232a9ef5e455fb0f579b
#
_cell.length_a   1.000
_cell.length_b   1.000
_cell.length_c   1.000
_cell.angle_alpha   90.00
_cell.angle_beta   90.00
_cell.angle_gamma   90.00
#
_symmetry.space_group_name_H-M   'P 1'
#
loop_
_entity.id
_entity.type
_entity.pdbx_description
1 polymer ?
#
loop_
_entity_poly.entity_id
_entity_poly.type
_entity_poly.pdbx_seq_one_letter_code
_entity_poly.pdbx_strand_id
1 'polypeptide(L)' 'MSAHDRLYAAHRAAVSARARETLAASQQLDMGDERAVARMLGRLEIAVEQLLDVLDGQDVDGGEGR' A
#
# COMPACT_ATOMS: atom_id res chain seq x y z
N MET A 1 7.41 1.15 24.05
CA MET A 1 6.61 0.75 22.90
C MET A 1 6.06 -0.64 23.08
N SER A 2 4.79 -0.82 22.86
CA SER A 2 4.18 -2.11 23.09
C SER A 2 4.38 -3.03 21.90
N ALA A 3 4.09 -4.31 22.10
CA ALA A 3 4.18 -5.27 21.00
C ALA A 3 3.19 -4.91 19.90
N HIS A 4 2.01 -4.41 20.27
CA HIS A 4 1.02 -4.00 19.28
C HIS A 4 1.57 -2.87 18.41
N ASP A 5 2.22 -1.89 19.02
CA ASP A 5 2.79 -0.77 18.28
C ASP A 5 3.88 -1.24 17.32
N ARG A 6 4.69 -2.19 17.76
CA ARG A 6 5.75 -2.71 16.89
C ARG A 6 5.18 -3.49 15.72
N LEU A 7 4.11 -4.27 15.97
CA LEU A 7 3.48 -5.02 14.89
C LEU A 7 2.84 -4.09 13.87
N TYR A 8 2.20 -3.02 14.35
CA TYR A 8 1.59 -2.06 13.44
C TYR A 8 2.66 -1.36 12.60
N ALA A 9 3.76 -0.97 13.24
CA ALA A 9 4.84 -0.29 12.52
C ALA A 9 5.46 -1.22 11.47
N ALA A 10 5.63 -2.51 11.81
CA ALA A 10 6.18 -3.47 10.86
C ALA A 10 5.22 -3.68 9.68
N HIS A 11 3.94 -3.76 9.96
CA HIS A 11 2.94 -3.91 8.89
C HIS A 11 2.94 -2.70 7.97
N ARG A 12 2.99 -1.50 8.55
CA ARG A 12 3.01 -0.27 7.76
C ARG A 12 4.25 -0.20 6.87
N ALA A 13 5.41 -0.59 7.43
CA ALA A 13 6.65 -0.59 6.66
C ALA A 13 6.58 -1.59 5.51
N ALA A 14 5.99 -2.76 5.73
CA ALA A 14 5.87 -3.77 4.69
C ALA A 14 4.93 -3.30 3.57
N VAL A 15 3.81 -2.67 3.92
CA VAL A 15 2.88 -2.14 2.94
C VAL A 15 3.55 -1.03 2.13
N SER A 16 4.28 -0.15 2.79
CA SER A 16 4.98 0.94 2.13
C SER A 16 6.03 0.43 1.16
N ALA A 17 6.82 -0.57 1.59
CA ALA A 17 7.87 -1.14 0.74
C ALA A 17 7.26 -1.80 -0.50
N ARG A 18 6.16 -2.55 -0.31
CA ARG A 18 5.51 -3.21 -1.42
C ARG A 18 4.91 -2.19 -2.39
N ALA A 19 4.35 -1.12 -1.88
CA ALA A 19 3.80 -0.06 -2.72
C ALA A 19 4.90 0.60 -3.55
N ARG A 20 6.07 0.82 -2.96
CA ARG A 20 7.20 1.40 -3.70
C ARG A 20 7.69 0.46 -4.80
N GLU A 21 7.71 -0.84 -4.52
CA GLU A 21 8.10 -1.82 -5.53
C GLU A 21 7.11 -1.81 -6.69
N THR A 22 5.83 -1.75 -6.38
CA THR A 22 4.79 -1.72 -7.42
C THR A 22 4.91 -0.44 -8.24
N LEU A 23 5.17 0.68 -7.59
CA LEU A 23 5.34 1.94 -8.28
C LEU A 23 6.54 1.88 -9.23
N ALA A 24 7.67 1.34 -8.76
CA ALA A 24 8.86 1.22 -9.60
C ALA A 24 8.59 0.31 -10.79
N ALA A 25 7.88 -0.79 -10.57
CA ALA A 25 7.55 -1.70 -11.66
C ALA A 25 6.64 -1.02 -12.68
N SER A 26 5.71 -0.17 -12.22
CA SER A 26 4.80 0.52 -13.13
C SER A 26 5.57 1.49 -14.04
N GLN A 27 6.68 2.03 -13.54
CA GLN A 27 7.47 2.97 -14.31
C GLN A 27 8.30 2.29 -15.39
N GLN A 28 8.45 0.96 -15.28
CA GLN A 28 9.15 0.17 -16.29
C GLN A 28 8.19 -0.55 -17.22
N LEU A 29 6.90 -0.32 -17.07
CA LEU A 29 5.91 -1.06 -17.79
C LEU A 29 5.87 -0.72 -19.26
N ASP A 30 5.74 -1.72 -20.12
CA ASP A 30 5.55 -1.51 -21.54
C ASP A 30 4.07 -1.23 -21.76
N MET A 31 3.74 0.01 -22.02
CA MET A 31 2.35 0.42 -22.20
C MET A 31 1.69 -0.19 -23.42
N GLY A 32 2.46 -0.75 -24.32
CA GLY A 32 1.89 -1.46 -25.47
C GLY A 32 1.49 -2.89 -25.18
N ASP A 33 1.85 -3.40 -24.00
CA ASP A 33 1.50 -4.77 -23.62
C ASP A 33 0.24 -4.72 -22.78
N GLU A 34 -0.90 -4.97 -23.39
CA GLU A 34 -2.20 -4.81 -22.72
C GLU A 34 -2.36 -5.73 -21.54
N ARG A 35 -1.82 -6.96 -21.61
CA ARG A 35 -1.93 -7.86 -20.46
C ARG A 35 -1.10 -7.38 -19.30
N ALA A 36 0.08 -6.87 -19.57
CA ALA A 36 0.94 -6.35 -18.52
C ALA A 36 0.30 -5.13 -17.87
N VAL A 37 -0.31 -4.28 -18.69
CA VAL A 37 -1.00 -3.09 -18.17
C VAL A 37 -2.17 -3.49 -17.27
N ALA A 38 -2.97 -4.48 -17.69
CA ALA A 38 -4.09 -4.93 -16.89
C ALA A 38 -3.64 -5.52 -15.56
N ARG A 39 -2.57 -6.33 -15.57
CA ARG A 39 -2.04 -6.89 -14.33
C ARG A 39 -1.50 -5.81 -13.42
N MET A 40 -0.83 -4.81 -14.00
CA MET A 40 -0.28 -3.72 -13.20
C MET A 40 -1.40 -2.89 -12.59
N LEU A 41 -2.48 -2.67 -13.30
CA LEU A 41 -3.62 -1.93 -12.75
C LEU A 41 -4.15 -2.65 -11.52
N GLY A 42 -4.31 -3.98 -11.57
CA GLY A 42 -4.74 -4.74 -10.42
C GLY A 42 -3.80 -4.62 -9.24
N ARG A 43 -2.49 -4.67 -9.50
CA ARG A 43 -1.49 -4.53 -8.44
C ARG A 43 -1.54 -3.14 -7.82
N LEU A 44 -1.71 -2.10 -8.65
CA LEU A 44 -1.78 -0.73 -8.15
C LEU A 44 -3.04 -0.54 -7.31
N GLU A 45 -4.15 -1.13 -7.71
CA GLU A 45 -5.39 -1.03 -6.94
C GLU A 45 -5.20 -1.67 -5.57
N ILE A 46 -4.57 -2.83 -5.49
CA ILE A 46 -4.32 -3.48 -4.22
C ILE A 46 -3.39 -2.64 -3.37
N ALA A 47 -2.34 -2.08 -3.97
CA ALA A 47 -1.39 -1.26 -3.22
C ALA A 47 -2.09 -0.03 -2.64
N VAL A 48 -2.98 0.59 -3.40
CA VAL A 48 -3.71 1.75 -2.92
C VAL A 48 -4.65 1.35 -1.79
N GLU A 49 -5.34 0.22 -1.92
CA GLU A 49 -6.22 -0.25 -0.86
C GLU A 49 -5.46 -0.50 0.43
N GLN A 50 -4.29 -1.11 0.33
CA GLN A 50 -3.49 -1.40 1.51
C GLN A 50 -2.96 -0.13 2.16
N LEU A 51 -2.56 0.85 1.35
CA LEU A 51 -2.11 2.12 1.88
C LEU A 51 -3.24 2.87 2.57
N LEU A 52 -4.43 2.82 1.99
CA LEU A 52 -5.58 3.47 2.61
C LEU A 52 -5.94 2.80 3.94
N ASP A 53 -5.82 1.47 4.02
CA ASP A 53 -6.08 0.77 5.26
C ASP A 53 -5.10 1.21 6.35
N VAL A 54 -3.84 1.39 5.99
CA VAL A 54 -2.85 1.86 6.95
C VAL A 54 -3.18 3.27 7.41
N LEU A 55 -3.55 4.14 6.50
CA LEU A 55 -3.89 5.51 6.86
C LEU A 55 -5.17 5.56 7.70
N ASP A 56 -6.14 4.72 7.35
CA ASP A 56 -7.38 4.68 8.12
C ASP A 56 -7.12 4.16 9.53
N GLY A 57 -6.21 3.23 9.67
CA GLY A 57 -5.82 2.74 10.99
C GLY A 57 -5.23 3.85 11.85
N GLN A 58 -4.43 4.73 11.25
CA GLN A 58 -3.90 5.85 11.98
C GLN A 58 -5.00 6.83 12.35
N ASP A 59 -5.94 7.04 11.45
CA ASP A 59 -7.02 7.96 11.72
C ASP A 59 -7.90 7.44 12.83
N VAL A 60 -8.12 6.16 12.91
CA VAL A 60 -8.93 5.60 13.95
C VAL A 60 -8.34 5.92 15.31
N ASP A 61 -7.02 5.85 15.45
CA ASP A 61 -6.45 6.15 16.71
C ASP A 61 -6.62 7.58 17.05
N GLY A 62 -6.55 8.48 16.12
CA GLY A 62 -6.60 9.85 16.50
C GLY A 62 -7.91 10.46 16.26
N GLY A 63 -8.62 9.95 15.37
CA GLY A 63 -9.73 10.65 14.93
C GLY A 63 -10.98 10.30 15.45
N GLU A 64 -10.98 9.50 16.35
CA GLU A 64 -12.08 9.09 16.69
C GLU A 64 -12.90 9.98 17.18
N GLY A 65 -12.63 10.86 17.54
CA GLY A 65 -13.52 11.83 17.99
C GLY A 65 -14.67 12.04 17.09
N ARG A 66 -14.79 11.37 16.09
CA ARG A 66 -15.88 11.62 15.30
C ARG A 66 -16.95 10.74 15.42
#